data_39b71196862600073959c5cd1029dd3c
#
_entry.id   39b71196862600073959c5cd1029dd3c
#
_cell.length_a   1.000
_cell.length_b   1.000
_cell.length_c   1.000
_cell.angle_alpha   90.00
_cell.angle_beta   90.00
_cell.angle_gamma   90.00
#
_symmetry.space_group_name_H-M   'P 1'
#
loop_
_entity.id
_entity.type
_entity.pdbx_description
1 polymer ?
#
loop_
_entity_poly.entity_id
_entity_poly.type
_entity_poly.pdbx_seq_one_letter_code
_entity_poly.pdbx_strand_id
1 'polypeptide(L)'
;MPTNTCSKGKRWLAAVALSMTFGLTAGAARAEDQNLATLLEKLLQRNENTNYSRVASIHIPGNPLAAFDISFVDPALPLYYLADRSNASLDIIDIRTNTVIGQVGGFVGVRRDAAGKVSNDISGPDGVATVGAGEVWVGDGDSSVKVVDVVSQKVIATISTVIEGDTADNAKRADEMFYDPRDHVMLVANNAASPPYVTLISTLPNDRRVLGHIVYSDSMGVEASVYDPAKGVFYVNLTQLGDDPNNGAVSIVDPRQVAEIGRFPVTGCNGTGLDLAPGGKLLIGCSLTNNSQIISTHDGSLLAEFPQTSGADQIWYNRGDGRVYLAGRNNPASAGGPSLGVIDALTNTFVTNIPTDASAHSVAADARTGNIYVPLGPIASDPACTAGCIAVYNGRQNENGIERGIESFLSDLSAAE
;
A
#
# COMPACT_ATOMS: atom_id res chain seq x y z
N MET A 1 -40.09 -5.49 23.83
CA MET A 1 -39.23 -6.51 24.44
C MET A 1 -38.05 -6.68 23.48
N PRO A 2 -36.86 -6.25 23.80
CA PRO A 2 -35.69 -6.48 22.97
C PRO A 2 -34.99 -7.78 23.39
N THR A 3 -34.79 -8.68 22.45
CA THR A 3 -34.12 -9.97 22.66
C THR A 3 -32.61 -9.81 22.53
N ASN A 4 -31.92 -10.06 23.63
CA ASN A 4 -30.47 -10.18 23.75
C ASN A 4 -29.90 -11.36 22.92
N THR A 5 -29.23 -11.10 21.80
CA THR A 5 -28.50 -12.11 21.02
C THR A 5 -26.96 -11.97 21.02
N CYS A 6 -26.43 -11.05 21.81
CA CYS A 6 -24.96 -10.75 21.79
C CYS A 6 -24.11 -11.58 22.78
N SER A 7 -24.71 -12.48 23.56
CA SER A 7 -23.99 -13.15 24.67
C SER A 7 -23.38 -14.52 24.32
N LYS A 8 -23.72 -15.13 23.18
CA LYS A 8 -23.28 -16.50 22.87
C LYS A 8 -21.85 -16.60 22.27
N GLY A 9 -21.40 -15.60 21.54
CA GLY A 9 -20.04 -15.61 20.96
C GLY A 9 -18.92 -15.46 21.98
N LYS A 10 -19.13 -14.59 22.98
CA LYS A 10 -18.12 -14.36 24.05
C LYS A 10 -17.90 -15.57 24.96
N ARG A 11 -18.91 -16.44 25.11
CA ARG A 11 -18.82 -17.66 25.95
C ARG A 11 -18.08 -18.81 25.26
N TRP A 12 -18.08 -18.88 23.94
CA TRP A 12 -17.39 -19.94 23.20
C TRP A 12 -15.85 -19.71 23.15
N LEU A 13 -15.40 -18.48 22.99
CA LEU A 13 -13.96 -18.13 23.00
C LEU A 13 -13.33 -18.37 24.40
N ALA A 14 -14.05 -18.10 25.47
CA ALA A 14 -13.59 -18.42 26.83
C ALA A 14 -13.50 -19.93 27.09
N ALA A 15 -14.36 -20.75 26.44
CA ALA A 15 -14.34 -22.22 26.60
C ALA A 15 -13.20 -22.88 25.81
N VAL A 16 -12.77 -22.32 24.67
CA VAL A 16 -11.61 -22.84 23.89
C VAL A 16 -10.28 -22.53 24.59
N ALA A 17 -10.17 -21.39 25.27
CA ALA A 17 -8.98 -21.07 26.07
C ALA A 17 -8.79 -22.00 27.26
N LEU A 18 -9.88 -22.54 27.83
CA LEU A 18 -9.85 -23.40 29.02
C LEU A 18 -9.49 -24.87 28.71
N SER A 19 -9.59 -25.31 27.45
CA SER A 19 -9.36 -26.72 27.07
C SER A 19 -7.93 -27.04 26.64
N MET A 20 -7.04 -26.03 26.52
CA MET A 20 -5.62 -26.23 26.16
C MET A 20 -4.64 -26.29 27.35
N THR A 21 -5.11 -26.28 28.60
CA THR A 21 -4.30 -26.12 29.81
C THR A 21 -3.89 -27.44 30.52
N PHE A 22 -3.90 -28.58 29.88
CA PHE A 22 -3.41 -29.82 30.51
C PHE A 22 -2.10 -30.29 29.90
N GLY A 23 -0.97 -29.79 30.45
CA GLY A 23 0.33 -30.41 30.13
C GLY A 23 1.63 -29.67 30.46
N LEU A 24 1.61 -28.52 31.09
CA LEU A 24 2.84 -27.76 31.39
C LEU A 24 3.03 -27.51 32.90
N THR A 25 4.28 -27.42 33.36
CA THR A 25 4.65 -27.24 34.79
C THR A 25 4.11 -25.90 35.34
N ALA A 26 3.53 -25.93 36.54
CA ALA A 26 2.62 -24.92 37.09
C ALA A 26 3.14 -23.45 37.24
N GLY A 27 4.38 -23.18 36.97
CA GLY A 27 4.97 -21.84 37.10
C GLY A 27 5.10 -21.09 35.74
N ALA A 28 5.55 -21.78 34.69
CA ALA A 28 5.66 -21.23 33.33
C ALA A 28 4.29 -21.10 32.69
N ALA A 29 3.38 -22.08 32.88
CA ALA A 29 2.03 -22.08 32.38
C ALA A 29 1.20 -20.85 32.81
N ARG A 30 1.43 -20.32 34.05
CA ARG A 30 0.68 -19.12 34.49
C ARG A 30 1.10 -17.83 33.82
N ALA A 31 2.35 -17.67 33.43
CA ALA A 31 2.83 -16.49 32.73
C ALA A 31 2.38 -16.51 31.26
N GLU A 32 2.43 -17.69 30.62
CA GLU A 32 1.95 -17.88 29.24
C GLU A 32 0.43 -17.73 29.14
N ASP A 33 -0.34 -18.26 30.09
CA ASP A 33 -1.80 -18.09 30.14
C ASP A 33 -2.22 -16.63 30.36
N GLN A 34 -1.49 -15.89 31.18
CA GLN A 34 -1.74 -14.45 31.37
C GLN A 34 -1.39 -13.66 30.13
N ASN A 35 -0.31 -14.00 29.43
CA ASN A 35 0.08 -13.36 28.18
C ASN A 35 -0.94 -13.64 27.06
N LEU A 36 -1.40 -14.89 26.94
CA LEU A 36 -2.42 -15.27 25.95
C LEU A 36 -3.78 -14.61 26.23
N ALA A 37 -4.22 -14.57 27.49
CA ALA A 37 -5.45 -13.89 27.89
C ALA A 37 -5.38 -12.38 27.59
N THR A 38 -4.26 -11.74 27.90
CA THR A 38 -4.02 -10.33 27.60
C THR A 38 -3.98 -10.08 26.10
N LEU A 39 -3.40 -10.97 25.31
CA LEU A 39 -3.39 -10.91 23.86
C LEU A 39 -4.81 -11.04 23.28
N LEU A 40 -5.59 -11.99 23.77
CA LEU A 40 -6.98 -12.20 23.36
C LEU A 40 -7.88 -11.00 23.74
N GLU A 41 -7.69 -10.42 24.92
CA GLU A 41 -8.39 -9.20 25.30
C GLU A 41 -8.03 -8.02 24.40
N LYS A 42 -6.75 -7.85 24.07
CA LYS A 42 -6.27 -6.82 23.12
C LYS A 42 -6.84 -7.05 21.72
N LEU A 43 -6.89 -8.29 21.24
CA LEU A 43 -7.51 -8.65 19.96
C LEU A 43 -9.02 -8.35 19.94
N LEU A 44 -9.71 -8.60 21.03
CA LEU A 44 -11.14 -8.33 21.16
C LEU A 44 -11.41 -6.81 21.22
N GLN A 45 -10.60 -6.05 21.94
CA GLN A 45 -10.70 -4.58 22.01
C GLN A 45 -10.36 -3.93 20.68
N ARG A 46 -9.41 -4.50 19.91
CA ARG A 46 -9.00 -4.01 18.60
C ARG A 46 -10.15 -4.02 17.57
N ASN A 47 -11.01 -5.04 17.59
CA ASN A 47 -12.16 -5.14 16.70
C ASN A 47 -13.29 -4.14 17.05
N GLU A 48 -13.26 -3.52 18.22
CA GLU A 48 -14.31 -2.57 18.66
C GLU A 48 -14.02 -1.12 18.24
N ASN A 49 -12.76 -0.80 17.83
CA ASN A 49 -12.42 0.56 17.40
C ASN A 49 -12.71 0.76 15.91
N THR A 50 -13.92 1.15 15.59
CA THR A 50 -14.38 1.52 14.23
C THR A 50 -14.47 3.04 14.04
N ASN A 51 -14.12 3.83 15.03
CA ASN A 51 -14.26 5.28 15.03
C ASN A 51 -13.01 5.95 14.46
N TYR A 52 -12.99 6.11 13.16
CA TYR A 52 -11.99 6.94 12.49
C TYR A 52 -12.51 8.35 12.31
N SER A 53 -11.65 9.34 12.55
CA SER A 53 -11.95 10.72 12.27
C SER A 53 -10.81 11.40 11.53
N ARG A 54 -11.14 12.39 10.71
CA ARG A 54 -10.15 13.28 10.10
C ARG A 54 -9.61 14.21 11.18
N VAL A 55 -8.32 14.11 11.47
CA VAL A 55 -7.64 14.85 12.52
C VAL A 55 -6.86 16.06 12.00
N ALA A 56 -6.53 16.06 10.71
CA ALA A 56 -5.86 17.17 10.04
C ALA A 56 -6.13 17.17 8.53
N SER A 57 -5.80 18.28 7.89
CA SER A 57 -5.73 18.46 6.46
C SER A 57 -4.48 19.24 6.13
N ILE A 58 -3.64 18.69 5.27
CA ILE A 58 -2.37 19.30 4.86
C ILE A 58 -2.58 19.93 3.49
N HIS A 59 -2.40 21.23 3.39
CA HIS A 59 -2.48 21.94 2.13
C HIS A 59 -1.14 21.89 1.41
N ILE A 60 -1.19 21.59 0.10
CA ILE A 60 -0.01 21.59 -0.76
C ILE A 60 0.14 23.00 -1.37
N PRO A 61 1.32 23.63 -1.25
CA PRO A 61 1.59 24.91 -1.91
C PRO A 61 1.63 24.77 -3.45
N GLY A 62 1.29 25.86 -4.16
CA GLY A 62 1.38 25.91 -5.62
C GLY A 62 0.03 25.74 -6.31
N ASN A 63 -0.03 24.92 -7.36
CA ASN A 63 -1.28 24.63 -8.05
C ASN A 63 -2.21 23.79 -7.15
N PRO A 64 -3.54 23.89 -7.32
CA PRO A 64 -4.47 23.00 -6.66
C PRO A 64 -4.10 21.52 -6.91
N LEU A 65 -4.14 20.70 -5.88
CA LEU A 65 -3.83 19.27 -5.94
C LEU A 65 -4.96 18.52 -6.66
N ALA A 66 -5.03 18.66 -7.98
CA ALA A 66 -6.09 18.08 -8.82
C ALA A 66 -5.68 16.76 -9.48
N ALA A 67 -4.38 16.52 -9.61
CA ALA A 67 -3.80 15.31 -10.15
C ALA A 67 -2.58 14.90 -9.32
N PHE A 68 -2.57 13.69 -8.85
CA PHE A 68 -1.51 13.08 -8.04
C PHE A 68 -1.53 11.58 -8.31
N ASP A 69 -0.58 10.87 -7.76
CA ASP A 69 -0.55 9.41 -7.79
C ASP A 69 -0.12 8.84 -6.43
N ILE A 70 0.82 7.93 -6.42
CA ILE A 70 1.19 7.14 -5.25
C ILE A 70 1.78 8.01 -4.14
N SER A 71 1.45 7.66 -2.92
CA SER A 71 2.01 8.22 -1.70
C SER A 71 2.73 7.17 -0.86
N PHE A 72 3.67 7.63 -0.03
CA PHE A 72 4.50 6.72 0.76
C PHE A 72 4.86 7.34 2.13
N VAL A 73 4.73 6.57 3.21
CA VAL A 73 5.29 6.91 4.53
C VAL A 73 6.64 6.24 4.68
N ASP A 74 7.66 7.03 4.99
CA ASP A 74 9.01 6.52 5.19
C ASP A 74 9.09 5.66 6.48
N PRO A 75 9.54 4.40 6.37
CA PRO A 75 9.65 3.52 7.55
C PRO A 75 10.75 3.96 8.53
N ALA A 76 11.75 4.71 8.06
CA ALA A 76 12.92 5.12 8.84
C ALA A 76 12.82 6.57 9.33
N LEU A 77 12.26 7.46 8.50
CA LEU A 77 12.15 8.89 8.77
C LEU A 77 10.69 9.29 9.07
N PRO A 78 10.44 10.35 9.84
CA PRO A 78 9.09 10.86 10.07
C PRO A 78 8.61 11.71 8.88
N LEU A 79 8.64 11.12 7.67
CA LEU A 79 8.31 11.79 6.43
C LEU A 79 7.22 11.01 5.66
N TYR A 80 6.42 11.77 4.95
CA TYR A 80 5.48 11.27 3.96
C TYR A 80 5.80 11.95 2.62
N TYR A 81 5.68 11.20 1.56
CA TYR A 81 5.95 11.63 0.20
C TYR A 81 4.70 11.49 -0.66
N LEU A 82 4.47 12.44 -1.57
CA LEU A 82 3.38 12.39 -2.53
C LEU A 82 3.90 12.69 -3.94
N ALA A 83 3.54 11.85 -4.89
CA ALA A 83 3.72 12.09 -6.31
C ALA A 83 2.66 13.12 -6.78
N ASP A 84 3.02 14.40 -6.80
CA ASP A 84 2.12 15.50 -7.19
C ASP A 84 2.29 15.88 -8.68
N ARG A 85 1.42 15.32 -9.50
CA ARG A 85 1.38 15.64 -10.94
C ARG A 85 0.97 17.09 -11.20
N SER A 86 0.12 17.70 -10.34
CA SER A 86 -0.36 19.08 -10.49
C SER A 86 0.77 20.10 -10.40
N ASN A 87 1.77 19.83 -9.57
CA ASN A 87 2.92 20.71 -9.36
C ASN A 87 4.20 20.16 -10.03
N ALA A 88 4.11 18.99 -10.71
CA ALA A 88 5.25 18.31 -11.31
C ALA A 88 6.39 18.11 -10.30
N SER A 89 6.02 17.69 -9.07
CA SER A 89 6.93 17.60 -7.92
C SER A 89 6.72 16.32 -7.09
N LEU A 90 7.78 15.91 -6.41
CA LEU A 90 7.69 15.08 -5.22
C LEU A 90 7.50 16.02 -4.02
N ASP A 91 6.37 15.92 -3.34
CA ASP A 91 6.12 16.68 -2.13
C ASP A 91 6.65 15.91 -0.91
N ILE A 92 7.32 16.63 -0.01
CA ILE A 92 7.92 16.09 1.21
C ILE A 92 7.23 16.71 2.42
N ILE A 93 6.63 15.88 3.26
CA ILE A 93 5.85 16.30 4.41
C ILE A 93 6.47 15.75 5.69
N ASP A 94 6.72 16.62 6.69
CA ASP A 94 7.06 16.19 8.05
C ASP A 94 5.76 15.77 8.77
N ILE A 95 5.63 14.46 9.05
CA ILE A 95 4.42 13.89 9.64
C ILE A 95 4.29 14.14 11.15
N ARG A 96 5.31 14.68 11.82
CA ARG A 96 5.22 15.10 13.23
C ARG A 96 4.44 16.40 13.38
N THR A 97 4.53 17.26 12.37
CA THR A 97 3.92 18.59 12.34
C THR A 97 2.82 18.72 11.30
N ASN A 98 2.67 17.72 10.42
CA ASN A 98 1.79 17.75 9.25
C ASN A 98 2.04 18.98 8.36
N THR A 99 3.32 19.30 8.08
CA THR A 99 3.73 20.43 7.27
C THR A 99 4.54 20.02 6.06
N VAL A 100 4.30 20.67 4.93
CA VAL A 100 5.14 20.53 3.73
C VAL A 100 6.48 21.18 4.00
N ILE A 101 7.57 20.43 3.87
CA ILE A 101 8.94 20.88 4.10
C ILE A 101 9.77 20.92 2.81
N GLY A 102 9.23 20.42 1.71
CA GLY A 102 9.88 20.45 0.41
C GLY A 102 8.95 20.08 -0.72
N GLN A 103 9.25 20.63 -1.90
CA GLN A 103 8.68 20.25 -3.20
C GLN A 103 9.84 20.14 -4.19
N VAL A 104 10.18 18.91 -4.58
CA VAL A 104 11.29 18.65 -5.49
C VAL A 104 10.72 18.52 -6.89
N GLY A 105 10.96 19.53 -7.73
CA GLY A 105 10.54 19.55 -9.13
C GLY A 105 11.46 18.72 -10.05
N GLY A 106 11.16 18.80 -11.35
CA GLY A 106 11.93 18.10 -12.39
C GLY A 106 11.20 16.91 -13.00
N PHE A 107 9.91 16.75 -12.69
CA PHE A 107 9.01 15.75 -13.27
C PHE A 107 8.22 16.33 -14.44
N VAL A 108 7.61 15.45 -15.25
CA VAL A 108 6.90 15.88 -16.47
C VAL A 108 5.58 16.63 -16.18
N GLY A 109 4.99 16.42 -15.01
CA GLY A 109 3.69 16.98 -14.65
C GLY A 109 2.53 16.35 -15.43
N VAL A 110 1.40 17.05 -15.45
CA VAL A 110 0.21 16.64 -16.21
C VAL A 110 0.48 16.77 -17.71
N ARG A 111 0.34 15.67 -18.44
CA ARG A 111 0.47 15.61 -19.90
C ARG A 111 -0.86 15.30 -20.57
N ARG A 112 -0.93 15.67 -21.85
CA ARG A 112 -2.12 15.43 -22.68
C ARG A 112 -1.73 14.60 -23.89
N ASP A 113 -2.65 13.71 -24.29
CA ASP A 113 -2.53 12.92 -25.51
C ASP A 113 -2.69 13.79 -26.78
N ALA A 114 -2.57 13.16 -27.93
CA ALA A 114 -2.71 13.82 -29.23
C ALA A 114 -4.11 14.45 -29.45
N ALA A 115 -5.14 14.00 -28.73
CA ALA A 115 -6.48 14.56 -28.73
C ALA A 115 -6.67 15.73 -27.75
N GLY A 116 -5.62 16.08 -26.99
CA GLY A 116 -5.65 17.13 -25.96
C GLY A 116 -6.28 16.72 -24.64
N LYS A 117 -6.61 15.44 -24.45
CA LYS A 117 -7.12 14.88 -23.19
C LYS A 117 -5.97 14.59 -22.24
N VAL A 118 -6.15 14.87 -20.94
CA VAL A 118 -5.18 14.46 -19.92
C VAL A 118 -5.00 12.92 -19.96
N SER A 119 -3.75 12.49 -20.03
CA SER A 119 -3.37 11.10 -20.08
C SER A 119 -2.46 10.76 -18.90
N ASN A 120 -2.91 9.86 -18.03
CA ASN A 120 -2.11 9.37 -16.93
C ASN A 120 -0.92 8.53 -17.41
N ASP A 121 -1.04 7.87 -18.58
CA ASP A 121 0.01 7.02 -19.15
C ASP A 121 1.34 7.75 -19.46
N ILE A 122 1.29 9.07 -19.57
CA ILE A 122 2.45 9.92 -19.91
C ILE A 122 2.61 11.11 -18.96
N SER A 123 1.79 11.18 -17.91
CA SER A 123 1.92 12.16 -16.82
C SER A 123 2.83 11.58 -15.73
N GLY A 124 3.32 12.44 -14.83
CA GLY A 124 4.15 12.06 -13.68
C GLY A 124 4.36 13.27 -12.75
N PRO A 125 4.89 13.05 -11.55
CA PRO A 125 5.41 11.80 -10.99
C PRO A 125 4.31 10.77 -10.67
N ASP A 126 4.71 9.50 -10.49
CA ASP A 126 3.80 8.37 -10.33
C ASP A 126 4.13 7.53 -9.07
N GLY A 127 4.82 6.40 -9.21
CA GLY A 127 5.22 5.55 -8.09
C GLY A 127 6.25 6.21 -7.18
N VAL A 128 6.20 5.89 -5.89
CA VAL A 128 7.15 6.39 -4.88
C VAL A 128 7.58 5.26 -3.97
N ALA A 129 8.88 5.09 -3.77
CA ALA A 129 9.47 4.18 -2.79
C ALA A 129 10.73 4.77 -2.17
N THR A 130 11.11 4.33 -0.96
CA THR A 130 12.33 4.78 -0.28
C THR A 130 13.43 3.73 -0.35
N VAL A 131 14.68 4.20 -0.45
CA VAL A 131 15.89 3.37 -0.39
C VAL A 131 16.77 3.85 0.75
N GLY A 132 16.81 3.09 1.82
CA GLY A 132 17.48 3.52 3.06
C GLY A 132 16.86 4.78 3.65
N ALA A 133 17.63 5.53 4.44
CA ALA A 133 17.17 6.71 5.16
C ALA A 133 17.46 8.03 4.41
N GLY A 134 17.63 8.04 3.11
CA GLY A 134 18.06 9.27 2.43
C GLY A 134 17.67 9.41 0.98
N GLU A 135 17.21 8.37 0.33
CA GLU A 135 16.80 8.42 -1.08
C GLU A 135 15.33 8.08 -1.25
N VAL A 136 14.65 8.86 -2.06
CA VAL A 136 13.31 8.57 -2.57
C VAL A 136 13.39 8.34 -4.07
N TRP A 137 12.93 7.20 -4.51
CA TRP A 137 12.85 6.81 -5.90
C TRP A 137 11.44 7.07 -6.40
N VAL A 138 11.34 7.75 -7.54
CA VAL A 138 10.07 8.27 -8.04
C VAL A 138 9.95 7.95 -9.52
N GLY A 139 8.89 7.26 -9.92
CA GLY A 139 8.54 7.03 -11.31
C GLY A 139 8.03 8.29 -11.98
N ASP A 140 8.21 8.40 -13.30
CA ASP A 140 7.77 9.57 -14.05
C ASP A 140 7.18 9.18 -15.41
N GLY A 141 6.37 10.07 -15.95
CA GLY A 141 5.65 9.92 -17.22
C GLY A 141 6.54 9.86 -18.48
N ASP A 142 7.84 10.07 -18.33
CA ASP A 142 8.84 9.98 -19.42
C ASP A 142 9.56 8.61 -19.45
N SER A 143 9.01 7.60 -18.80
CA SER A 143 9.59 6.25 -18.69
C SER A 143 10.94 6.26 -17.97
N SER A 144 11.04 7.08 -16.95
CA SER A 144 12.25 7.13 -16.11
C SER A 144 11.91 7.03 -14.63
N VAL A 145 12.89 6.59 -13.84
CA VAL A 145 12.90 6.72 -12.39
C VAL A 145 13.85 7.82 -12.01
N LYS A 146 13.41 8.76 -11.20
CA LYS A 146 14.21 9.85 -10.65
C LYS A 146 14.54 9.56 -9.19
N VAL A 147 15.82 9.63 -8.84
CA VAL A 147 16.30 9.46 -7.47
C VAL A 147 16.43 10.81 -6.83
N VAL A 148 15.70 11.04 -5.76
CA VAL A 148 15.72 12.28 -4.97
C VAL A 148 16.51 12.05 -3.70
N ASP A 149 17.51 12.90 -3.44
CA ASP A 149 18.16 12.99 -2.13
C ASP A 149 17.32 13.88 -1.21
N VAL A 150 16.87 13.30 -0.09
CA VAL A 150 15.92 13.95 0.83
C VAL A 150 16.57 15.15 1.54
N VAL A 151 17.86 15.10 1.82
CA VAL A 151 18.57 16.15 2.57
C VAL A 151 18.80 17.38 1.70
N SER A 152 19.32 17.19 0.49
CA SER A 152 19.55 18.30 -0.45
C SER A 152 18.29 18.71 -1.21
N GLN A 153 17.24 17.90 -1.16
CA GLN A 153 15.98 18.07 -1.91
C GLN A 153 16.23 18.25 -3.42
N LYS A 154 17.04 17.37 -3.99
CA LYS A 154 17.41 17.42 -5.42
C LYS A 154 17.29 16.04 -6.06
N VAL A 155 16.96 16.04 -7.34
CA VAL A 155 17.16 14.86 -8.19
C VAL A 155 18.66 14.66 -8.40
N ILE A 156 19.17 13.50 -7.97
CA ILE A 156 20.59 13.13 -8.04
C ILE A 156 20.91 12.10 -9.11
N ALA A 157 19.90 11.41 -9.63
CA ALA A 157 20.00 10.48 -10.74
C ALA A 157 18.69 10.37 -11.50
N THR A 158 18.77 10.03 -12.79
CA THR A 158 17.63 9.67 -13.64
C THR A 158 17.99 8.40 -14.39
N ILE A 159 17.13 7.38 -14.31
CA ILE A 159 17.35 6.05 -14.86
C ILE A 159 16.20 5.74 -15.82
N SER A 160 16.48 5.52 -17.09
CA SER A 160 15.48 5.12 -18.06
C SER A 160 15.01 3.67 -17.81
N THR A 161 13.70 3.43 -17.88
CA THR A 161 13.09 2.09 -17.83
C THR A 161 12.76 1.57 -19.22
N VAL A 162 13.04 2.32 -20.29
CA VAL A 162 12.77 1.94 -21.67
C VAL A 162 13.59 0.70 -22.06
N ILE A 163 12.93 -0.30 -22.65
CA ILE A 163 13.61 -1.49 -23.19
C ILE A 163 14.48 -1.07 -24.38
N GLU A 164 15.69 -1.63 -24.48
CA GLU A 164 16.59 -1.32 -25.59
C GLU A 164 15.93 -1.56 -26.96
N GLY A 165 15.97 -0.56 -27.82
CA GLY A 165 15.33 -0.57 -29.13
C GLY A 165 13.88 -0.10 -29.15
N ASP A 166 13.31 0.22 -28.00
CA ASP A 166 11.97 0.80 -27.87
C ASP A 166 12.05 2.32 -27.63
N THR A 167 10.92 2.97 -27.46
CA THR A 167 10.78 4.42 -27.24
C THR A 167 10.01 4.72 -25.95
N ALA A 168 10.22 5.90 -25.40
CA ALA A 168 9.44 6.36 -24.24
C ALA A 168 7.93 6.45 -24.55
N ASP A 169 7.56 6.72 -25.81
CA ASP A 169 6.15 6.75 -26.23
C ASP A 169 5.47 5.37 -26.13
N ASN A 170 6.21 4.27 -26.33
CA ASN A 170 5.72 2.91 -26.15
C ASN A 170 5.83 2.44 -24.70
N ALA A 171 6.91 2.82 -24.02
CA ALA A 171 7.17 2.41 -22.63
C ALA A 171 6.22 3.10 -21.63
N LYS A 172 5.72 4.30 -21.99
CA LYS A 172 4.83 5.10 -21.13
C LYS A 172 5.47 5.43 -19.78
N ARG A 173 4.67 5.70 -18.75
CA ARG A 173 5.17 6.05 -17.42
C ARG A 173 5.91 4.88 -16.76
N ALA A 174 6.92 5.19 -15.97
CA ALA A 174 7.40 4.35 -14.90
C ALA A 174 6.48 4.58 -13.69
N ASP A 175 5.81 3.53 -13.23
CA ASP A 175 4.72 3.62 -12.26
C ASP A 175 5.11 3.05 -10.90
N GLU A 176 4.24 2.29 -10.27
CA GLU A 176 4.43 1.73 -8.95
C GLU A 176 5.74 0.93 -8.83
N MET A 177 6.34 0.99 -7.66
CA MET A 177 7.62 0.35 -7.42
C MET A 177 7.77 -0.14 -5.98
N PHE A 178 8.65 -1.12 -5.79
CA PHE A 178 8.99 -1.63 -4.47
C PHE A 178 10.46 -1.99 -4.36
N TYR A 179 11.03 -1.81 -3.16
CA TYR A 179 12.45 -2.01 -2.90
C TYR A 179 12.73 -3.35 -2.20
N ASP A 180 13.70 -4.10 -2.72
CA ASP A 180 14.35 -5.22 -2.05
C ASP A 180 15.62 -4.74 -1.33
N PRO A 181 15.61 -4.63 0.01
CA PRO A 181 16.77 -4.16 0.77
C PRO A 181 17.89 -5.19 0.90
N ARG A 182 17.63 -6.47 0.62
CA ARG A 182 18.61 -7.54 0.72
C ARG A 182 19.54 -7.60 -0.47
N ASP A 183 18.97 -7.57 -1.68
CA ASP A 183 19.72 -7.67 -2.92
C ASP A 183 19.94 -6.29 -3.58
N HIS A 184 19.48 -5.19 -2.93
CA HIS A 184 19.57 -3.80 -3.40
C HIS A 184 18.94 -3.60 -4.77
N VAL A 185 17.72 -4.11 -4.97
CA VAL A 185 16.99 -4.04 -6.23
C VAL A 185 15.69 -3.26 -6.06
N MET A 186 15.44 -2.32 -6.96
CA MET A 186 14.12 -1.70 -7.15
C MET A 186 13.42 -2.41 -8.30
N LEU A 187 12.20 -2.90 -8.07
CA LEU A 187 11.31 -3.34 -9.13
C LEU A 187 10.33 -2.20 -9.46
N VAL A 188 10.20 -1.87 -10.73
CA VAL A 188 9.38 -0.76 -11.25
C VAL A 188 8.42 -1.28 -12.31
N ALA A 189 7.14 -0.96 -12.21
CA ALA A 189 6.14 -1.28 -13.20
C ALA A 189 6.13 -0.26 -14.34
N ASN A 190 6.13 -0.71 -15.59
CA ASN A 190 5.76 0.06 -16.76
C ASN A 190 4.37 -0.42 -17.21
N ASN A 191 3.34 0.00 -16.46
CA ASN A 191 2.00 -0.58 -16.50
C ASN A 191 1.25 -0.32 -17.80
N ALA A 192 1.41 0.87 -18.36
CA ALA A 192 0.72 1.31 -19.58
C ALA A 192 1.50 0.99 -20.86
N ALA A 193 2.65 0.34 -20.77
CA ALA A 193 3.39 -0.13 -21.93
C ALA A 193 2.63 -1.23 -22.68
N SER A 194 2.94 -1.42 -23.96
CA SER A 194 2.29 -2.46 -24.76
C SER A 194 3.33 -3.28 -25.53
N PRO A 195 3.60 -4.51 -25.05
CA PRO A 195 3.10 -5.17 -23.84
C PRO A 195 3.63 -4.53 -22.53
N PRO A 196 2.90 -4.68 -21.40
CA PRO A 196 3.38 -4.19 -20.10
C PRO A 196 4.57 -5.02 -19.60
N TYR A 197 5.41 -4.39 -18.77
CA TYR A 197 6.59 -5.04 -18.23
C TYR A 197 7.01 -4.47 -16.88
N VAL A 198 7.88 -5.16 -16.18
CA VAL A 198 8.60 -4.62 -15.02
C VAL A 198 10.07 -4.47 -15.32
N THR A 199 10.67 -3.45 -14.74
CA THR A 199 12.11 -3.14 -14.83
C THR A 199 12.75 -3.37 -13.46
N LEU A 200 13.81 -4.17 -13.40
CA LEU A 200 14.62 -4.34 -12.19
C LEU A 200 15.86 -3.46 -12.29
N ILE A 201 16.11 -2.67 -11.24
CA ILE A 201 17.17 -1.65 -11.21
C ILE A 201 18.04 -1.85 -9.96
N SER A 202 19.35 -1.88 -10.11
CA SER A 202 20.28 -1.83 -8.98
C SER A 202 20.18 -0.47 -8.28
N THR A 203 20.02 -0.47 -6.96
CA THR A 203 19.94 0.75 -6.14
C THR A 203 21.28 1.15 -5.54
N LEU A 204 22.35 0.39 -5.79
CA LEU A 204 23.68 0.71 -5.28
C LEU A 204 24.14 2.09 -5.79
N PRO A 205 24.55 3.05 -4.94
CA PRO A 205 24.82 4.43 -5.34
C PRO A 205 25.84 4.58 -6.47
N ASN A 206 26.81 3.65 -6.54
CA ASN A 206 27.86 3.67 -7.57
C ASN A 206 27.56 2.74 -8.77
N ASP A 207 26.41 2.08 -8.79
CA ASP A 207 26.01 1.11 -9.82
C ASP A 207 24.51 1.14 -10.07
N ARG A 208 23.91 2.34 -10.14
CA ARG A 208 22.50 2.49 -10.51
C ARG A 208 22.32 2.19 -11.98
N ARG A 209 21.89 0.97 -12.28
CA ARG A 209 21.68 0.50 -13.66
C ARG A 209 20.49 -0.46 -13.75
N VAL A 210 19.89 -0.52 -14.91
CA VAL A 210 18.90 -1.55 -15.21
C VAL A 210 19.60 -2.92 -15.22
N LEU A 211 19.02 -3.87 -14.47
CA LEU A 211 19.46 -5.27 -14.41
C LEU A 211 18.79 -6.08 -15.51
N GLY A 212 17.55 -5.73 -15.86
CA GLY A 212 16.77 -6.34 -16.93
C GLY A 212 15.28 -6.01 -16.83
N HIS A 213 14.53 -6.59 -17.75
CA HIS A 213 13.08 -6.42 -17.88
C HIS A 213 12.38 -7.77 -17.93
N ILE A 214 11.15 -7.84 -17.41
CA ILE A 214 10.27 -8.99 -17.53
C ILE A 214 8.99 -8.54 -18.22
N VAL A 215 8.73 -9.04 -19.42
CA VAL A 215 7.60 -8.64 -20.26
C VAL A 215 6.43 -9.60 -20.07
N TYR A 216 5.23 -9.06 -19.87
CA TYR A 216 3.98 -9.81 -19.68
C TYR A 216 3.07 -9.65 -20.89
N SER A 217 3.35 -10.38 -21.96
CA SER A 217 2.59 -10.30 -23.21
C SER A 217 1.17 -10.87 -23.14
N ASP A 218 0.85 -11.56 -22.06
CA ASP A 218 -0.47 -12.14 -21.77
C ASP A 218 -1.29 -11.32 -20.76
N SER A 219 -0.75 -10.19 -20.27
CA SER A 219 -1.44 -9.26 -19.37
C SER A 219 -1.74 -7.94 -20.04
N MET A 220 -2.83 -7.29 -19.64
CA MET A 220 -3.19 -5.95 -20.09
C MET A 220 -2.51 -4.85 -19.28
N GLY A 221 -1.95 -5.15 -18.11
CA GLY A 221 -1.22 -4.21 -17.26
C GLY A 221 -0.48 -4.92 -16.13
N VAL A 222 0.53 -4.24 -15.62
CA VAL A 222 1.24 -4.57 -14.39
C VAL A 222 1.07 -3.42 -13.43
N GLU A 223 0.83 -3.70 -12.16
CA GLU A 223 0.55 -2.67 -11.14
C GLU A 223 1.42 -2.91 -9.91
N ALA A 224 0.90 -2.61 -8.72
CA ALA A 224 1.64 -2.68 -7.47
C ALA A 224 2.44 -3.97 -7.30
N SER A 225 3.60 -3.81 -6.71
CA SER A 225 4.48 -4.90 -6.29
C SER A 225 4.78 -4.79 -4.80
N VAL A 226 5.16 -5.92 -4.19
CA VAL A 226 5.65 -5.98 -2.81
C VAL A 226 6.77 -7.01 -2.71
N TYR A 227 7.78 -6.72 -1.89
CA TYR A 227 8.89 -7.64 -1.63
C TYR A 227 8.61 -8.51 -0.40
N ASP A 228 8.79 -9.82 -0.52
CA ASP A 228 8.75 -10.77 0.58
C ASP A 228 10.17 -11.10 1.05
N PRO A 229 10.64 -10.54 2.18
CA PRO A 229 11.99 -10.78 2.67
C PRO A 229 12.22 -12.22 3.14
N ALA A 230 11.18 -12.94 3.55
CA ALA A 230 11.29 -14.33 3.98
C ALA A 230 11.58 -15.28 2.81
N LYS A 231 11.01 -15.00 1.64
CA LYS A 231 11.21 -15.79 0.42
C LYS A 231 12.25 -15.21 -0.52
N GLY A 232 12.51 -13.91 -0.43
CA GLY A 232 13.42 -13.19 -1.30
C GLY A 232 12.92 -13.04 -2.72
N VAL A 233 11.64 -12.76 -2.87
CA VAL A 233 10.96 -12.57 -4.15
C VAL A 233 10.08 -11.33 -4.10
N PHE A 234 9.77 -10.78 -5.27
CA PHE A 234 8.67 -9.84 -5.40
C PHE A 234 7.39 -10.59 -5.81
N TYR A 235 6.27 -10.07 -5.32
CA TYR A 235 4.94 -10.33 -5.87
C TYR A 235 4.52 -9.10 -6.68
N VAL A 236 3.94 -9.32 -7.86
CA VAL A 236 3.56 -8.26 -8.81
C VAL A 236 2.14 -8.52 -9.31
N ASN A 237 1.25 -7.55 -9.18
CA ASN A 237 -0.09 -7.66 -9.74
C ASN A 237 -0.07 -7.59 -11.28
N LEU A 238 -0.71 -8.57 -11.91
CA LEU A 238 -1.09 -8.57 -13.32
C LEU A 238 -2.59 -8.34 -13.39
N THR A 239 -3.01 -7.22 -13.95
CA THR A 239 -4.38 -6.70 -13.78
C THR A 239 -5.43 -7.54 -14.48
N GLN A 240 -5.16 -7.95 -15.71
CA GLN A 240 -6.08 -8.72 -16.53
C GLN A 240 -5.29 -9.71 -17.41
N LEU A 241 -5.67 -10.96 -17.36
CA LEU A 241 -5.12 -12.01 -18.25
C LEU A 241 -6.11 -12.31 -19.35
N GLY A 242 -5.66 -12.19 -20.61
CA GLY A 242 -6.51 -12.41 -21.78
C GLY A 242 -7.68 -11.43 -21.85
N ASP A 243 -8.85 -11.92 -22.28
CA ASP A 243 -10.03 -11.07 -22.57
C ASP A 243 -10.96 -10.86 -21.37
N ASP A 244 -10.73 -11.50 -20.22
CA ASP A 244 -11.60 -11.39 -19.04
C ASP A 244 -11.05 -10.37 -18.03
N PRO A 245 -11.66 -9.18 -17.90
CA PRO A 245 -11.21 -8.15 -16.96
C PRO A 245 -11.36 -8.54 -15.48
N ASN A 246 -12.06 -9.63 -15.18
CA ASN A 246 -12.22 -10.13 -13.82
C ASN A 246 -11.14 -11.15 -13.42
N ASN A 247 -10.25 -11.52 -14.32
CA ASN A 247 -9.20 -12.49 -14.05
C ASN A 247 -7.83 -11.84 -14.20
N GLY A 248 -7.13 -11.74 -13.09
CA GLY A 248 -5.74 -11.32 -13.02
C GLY A 248 -4.83 -12.42 -12.49
N ALA A 249 -3.64 -12.04 -12.11
CA ALA A 249 -2.70 -12.91 -11.40
C ALA A 249 -1.76 -12.11 -10.52
N VAL A 250 -1.09 -12.82 -9.61
CA VAL A 250 0.10 -12.31 -8.92
C VAL A 250 1.31 -13.07 -9.46
N SER A 251 2.19 -12.38 -10.17
CA SER A 251 3.48 -12.91 -10.63
C SER A 251 4.46 -13.00 -9.47
N ILE A 252 5.28 -14.04 -9.43
CA ILE A 252 6.35 -14.26 -8.46
C ILE A 252 7.67 -14.04 -9.19
N VAL A 253 8.41 -13.00 -8.79
CA VAL A 253 9.65 -12.58 -9.47
C VAL A 253 10.85 -12.80 -8.55
N ASP A 254 11.84 -13.55 -9.02
CA ASP A 254 13.15 -13.64 -8.36
C ASP A 254 14.07 -12.50 -8.89
N PRO A 255 14.43 -11.51 -8.04
CA PRO A 255 15.26 -10.38 -8.46
C PRO A 255 16.68 -10.78 -8.88
N ARG A 256 17.22 -11.89 -8.37
CA ARG A 256 18.58 -12.36 -8.69
C ARG A 256 18.65 -13.03 -10.05
N GLN A 257 17.54 -13.65 -10.49
CA GLN A 257 17.44 -14.26 -11.81
C GLN A 257 16.88 -13.29 -12.86
N VAL A 258 16.28 -12.17 -12.42
CA VAL A 258 15.52 -11.25 -13.27
C VAL A 258 14.47 -12.03 -14.07
N ALA A 259 13.69 -12.84 -13.36
CA ALA A 259 12.74 -13.76 -13.99
C ALA A 259 11.46 -13.96 -13.17
N GLU A 260 10.35 -14.11 -13.86
CA GLU A 260 9.15 -14.71 -13.27
C GLU A 260 9.42 -16.20 -13.03
N ILE A 261 9.26 -16.64 -11.78
CA ILE A 261 9.50 -18.03 -11.36
C ILE A 261 8.21 -18.79 -11.03
N GLY A 262 7.08 -18.12 -11.07
CA GLY A 262 5.78 -18.69 -10.80
C GLY A 262 4.67 -17.63 -10.82
N ARG A 263 3.44 -18.07 -10.69
CA ARG A 263 2.27 -17.19 -10.75
C ARG A 263 1.11 -17.77 -9.95
N PHE A 264 0.39 -16.92 -9.22
CA PHE A 264 -0.88 -17.25 -8.58
C PHE A 264 -2.03 -16.68 -9.41
N PRO A 265 -2.93 -17.50 -9.97
CA PRO A 265 -4.15 -16.99 -10.59
C PRO A 265 -5.02 -16.27 -9.56
N VAL A 266 -5.59 -15.13 -9.92
CA VAL A 266 -6.53 -14.37 -9.08
C VAL A 266 -7.83 -14.22 -9.87
N THR A 267 -8.88 -14.86 -9.38
CA THR A 267 -10.18 -14.88 -10.03
C THR A 267 -11.12 -13.87 -9.36
N GLY A 268 -11.91 -13.16 -10.15
CA GLY A 268 -12.88 -12.19 -9.64
C GLY A 268 -12.25 -10.89 -9.13
N CYS A 269 -11.02 -10.58 -9.53
CA CYS A 269 -10.29 -9.39 -9.11
C CYS A 269 -9.39 -8.87 -10.24
N ASN A 270 -9.55 -7.61 -10.58
CA ASN A 270 -8.59 -6.85 -11.37
C ASN A 270 -7.64 -6.17 -10.37
N GLY A 271 -6.56 -6.88 -10.01
CA GLY A 271 -5.66 -6.46 -8.93
C GLY A 271 -4.83 -5.24 -9.32
N THR A 272 -4.92 -4.17 -8.52
CA THR A 272 -4.09 -2.96 -8.64
C THR A 272 -3.18 -2.82 -7.42
N GLY A 273 -3.74 -2.47 -6.26
CA GLY A 273 -2.97 -2.40 -5.02
C GLY A 273 -2.52 -3.78 -4.52
N LEU A 274 -1.32 -3.84 -3.97
CA LEU A 274 -0.74 -5.08 -3.41
C LEU A 274 0.07 -4.75 -2.16
N ASP A 275 -0.13 -5.52 -1.09
CA ASP A 275 0.73 -5.44 0.09
C ASP A 275 0.84 -6.81 0.79
N LEU A 276 1.83 -6.94 1.67
CA LEU A 276 2.16 -8.16 2.38
C LEU A 276 1.89 -8.01 3.88
N ALA A 277 1.05 -8.90 4.43
CA ALA A 277 0.82 -8.97 5.86
C ALA A 277 1.44 -10.25 6.48
N PRO A 278 1.69 -10.23 7.80
CA PRO A 278 2.20 -11.40 8.51
C PRO A 278 1.37 -12.67 8.30
N GLY A 279 2.03 -13.82 8.42
CA GLY A 279 1.40 -15.12 8.20
C GLY A 279 1.28 -15.53 6.73
N GLY A 280 2.10 -14.91 5.87
CA GLY A 280 2.13 -15.27 4.44
C GLY A 280 0.85 -14.87 3.70
N LYS A 281 0.36 -13.66 3.94
CA LYS A 281 -0.88 -13.12 3.35
C LYS A 281 -0.55 -12.03 2.34
N LEU A 282 -1.01 -12.18 1.11
CA LEU A 282 -1.05 -11.11 0.10
C LEU A 282 -2.43 -10.47 0.10
N LEU A 283 -2.42 -9.15 0.22
CA LEU A 283 -3.60 -8.30 0.21
C LEU A 283 -3.72 -7.69 -1.17
N ILE A 284 -4.86 -7.82 -1.82
CA ILE A 284 -5.08 -7.38 -3.19
C ILE A 284 -6.24 -6.38 -3.21
N GLY A 285 -5.96 -5.15 -3.62
CA GLY A 285 -6.96 -4.15 -3.95
C GLY A 285 -7.45 -4.37 -5.38
N CYS A 286 -8.75 -4.55 -5.57
CA CYS A 286 -9.34 -4.79 -6.87
C CYS A 286 -9.99 -3.49 -7.40
N SER A 287 -9.42 -2.90 -8.44
CA SER A 287 -9.84 -1.56 -8.89
C SER A 287 -11.12 -1.54 -9.73
N LEU A 288 -11.41 -2.59 -10.48
CA LEU A 288 -12.56 -2.66 -11.38
C LEU A 288 -13.66 -3.63 -10.91
N THR A 289 -13.35 -4.56 -10.01
CA THR A 289 -14.30 -5.50 -9.44
C THR A 289 -14.84 -5.00 -8.10
N ASN A 290 -15.98 -5.52 -7.67
CA ASN A 290 -16.68 -5.06 -6.47
C ASN A 290 -16.19 -5.80 -5.21
N ASN A 291 -14.87 -5.95 -5.04
CA ASN A 291 -14.29 -6.65 -3.90
C ASN A 291 -12.82 -6.24 -3.68
N SER A 292 -12.24 -6.77 -2.62
CA SER A 292 -10.79 -6.92 -2.39
C SER A 292 -10.54 -8.31 -1.83
N GLN A 293 -9.33 -8.83 -1.97
CA GLN A 293 -9.02 -10.22 -1.61
C GLN A 293 -7.78 -10.35 -0.73
N ILE A 294 -7.72 -11.41 0.06
CA ILE A 294 -6.50 -11.89 0.71
C ILE A 294 -6.24 -13.31 0.20
N ILE A 295 -5.04 -13.52 -0.34
CA ILE A 295 -4.59 -14.86 -0.76
C ILE A 295 -3.35 -15.30 0.02
N SER A 296 -3.12 -16.61 0.04
CA SER A 296 -1.95 -17.22 0.67
C SER A 296 -0.71 -17.08 -0.21
N THR A 297 0.41 -16.62 0.34
CA THR A 297 1.70 -16.65 -0.38
C THR A 297 2.24 -18.06 -0.58
N HIS A 298 1.69 -19.08 0.11
CA HIS A 298 2.18 -20.45 0.02
C HIS A 298 1.75 -21.11 -1.31
N ASP A 299 0.49 -20.90 -1.69
CA ASP A 299 -0.12 -21.63 -2.80
C ASP A 299 -1.11 -20.80 -3.63
N GLY A 300 -1.29 -19.50 -3.33
CA GLY A 300 -2.23 -18.62 -4.01
C GLY A 300 -3.69 -18.85 -3.63
N SER A 301 -4.01 -19.72 -2.65
CA SER A 301 -5.38 -19.97 -2.24
C SER A 301 -6.05 -18.74 -1.64
N LEU A 302 -7.33 -18.53 -1.96
CA LEU A 302 -8.15 -17.45 -1.41
C LEU A 302 -8.39 -17.68 0.08
N LEU A 303 -7.96 -16.74 0.92
CA LEU A 303 -8.15 -16.77 2.37
C LEU A 303 -9.36 -15.97 2.82
N ALA A 304 -9.64 -14.85 2.14
CA ALA A 304 -10.80 -14.01 2.40
C ALA A 304 -11.14 -13.13 1.19
N GLU A 305 -12.41 -12.73 1.10
CA GLU A 305 -12.94 -11.79 0.11
C GLU A 305 -13.80 -10.75 0.80
N PHE A 306 -13.71 -9.50 0.36
CA PHE A 306 -14.36 -8.35 0.99
C PHE A 306 -15.19 -7.57 -0.05
N PRO A 307 -16.45 -7.90 -0.24
CA PRO A 307 -17.33 -7.16 -1.14
C PRO A 307 -17.67 -5.75 -0.63
N GLN A 308 -17.31 -5.44 0.62
CA GLN A 308 -17.50 -4.11 1.21
C GLN A 308 -16.44 -3.11 0.75
N THR A 309 -15.31 -3.57 0.19
CA THR A 309 -14.20 -2.72 -0.27
C THR A 309 -13.96 -2.99 -1.74
N SER A 310 -14.06 -1.96 -2.58
CA SER A 310 -13.80 -2.08 -4.02
C SER A 310 -13.25 -0.79 -4.59
N GLY A 311 -12.82 -0.81 -5.83
CA GLY A 311 -12.21 0.34 -6.48
C GLY A 311 -10.89 0.78 -5.83
N ALA A 312 -10.25 -0.10 -5.07
CA ALA A 312 -9.00 0.20 -4.40
C ALA A 312 -7.84 0.15 -5.39
N ASP A 313 -7.16 1.27 -5.52
CA ASP A 313 -5.97 1.43 -6.34
C ASP A 313 -4.73 1.16 -5.49
N GLN A 314 -4.33 2.07 -4.63
CA GLN A 314 -3.31 1.79 -3.63
C GLN A 314 -3.93 1.22 -2.34
N ILE A 315 -3.23 0.26 -1.74
CA ILE A 315 -3.51 -0.27 -0.40
C ILE A 315 -2.26 -0.17 0.47
N TRP A 316 -2.44 -0.23 1.79
CA TRP A 316 -1.34 -0.13 2.75
C TRP A 316 -1.58 -1.00 3.97
N TYR A 317 -0.68 -1.95 4.22
CA TYR A 317 -0.65 -2.68 5.48
C TYR A 317 0.10 -1.87 6.55
N ASN A 318 -0.59 -1.48 7.61
CA ASN A 318 0.02 -0.76 8.73
C ASN A 318 0.47 -1.74 9.82
N ARG A 319 1.78 -1.87 9.99
CA ARG A 319 2.37 -2.74 11.01
C ARG A 319 2.01 -2.33 12.44
N GLY A 320 1.77 -1.02 12.68
CA GLY A 320 1.47 -0.47 13.99
C GLY A 320 0.14 -0.91 14.56
N ASP A 321 -0.85 -1.22 13.72
CA ASP A 321 -2.17 -1.67 14.15
C ASP A 321 -2.64 -2.97 13.47
N GLY A 322 -1.86 -3.51 12.48
CA GLY A 322 -2.15 -4.73 11.74
C GLY A 322 -3.40 -4.62 10.86
N ARG A 323 -3.76 -3.42 10.46
CA ARG A 323 -4.87 -3.14 9.56
C ARG A 323 -4.36 -2.86 8.16
N VAL A 324 -5.22 -3.14 7.20
CA VAL A 324 -5.04 -2.75 5.81
C VAL A 324 -5.98 -1.61 5.53
N TYR A 325 -5.44 -0.56 4.94
CA TYR A 325 -6.16 0.60 4.44
C TYR A 325 -6.23 0.53 2.93
N LEU A 326 -7.44 0.71 2.37
CA LEU A 326 -7.70 0.56 0.94
C LEU A 326 -8.33 1.85 0.40
N ALA A 327 -7.63 2.53 -0.52
CA ALA A 327 -8.11 3.77 -1.13
C ALA A 327 -9.07 3.46 -2.28
N GLY A 328 -10.35 3.32 -1.97
CA GLY A 328 -11.42 2.93 -2.89
C GLY A 328 -12.14 4.12 -3.51
N ARG A 329 -11.61 4.68 -4.60
CA ARG A 329 -12.21 5.82 -5.31
C ARG A 329 -13.56 5.52 -5.97
N ASN A 330 -13.79 4.27 -6.33
CA ASN A 330 -14.99 3.78 -7.00
C ASN A 330 -15.60 2.63 -6.21
N ASN A 331 -15.99 2.87 -4.96
CA ASN A 331 -16.57 1.82 -4.13
C ASN A 331 -18.11 1.83 -4.22
N PRO A 332 -18.72 1.18 -5.22
CA PRO A 332 -20.18 1.15 -5.38
C PRO A 332 -20.86 0.26 -4.34
N ALA A 333 -20.15 -0.70 -3.76
CA ALA A 333 -20.70 -1.62 -2.77
C ALA A 333 -20.85 -0.98 -1.38
N SER A 334 -20.12 0.10 -1.09
CA SER A 334 -20.39 0.88 0.12
C SER A 334 -21.64 1.73 -0.11
N ALA A 335 -22.57 1.71 0.81
CA ALA A 335 -23.76 2.55 0.78
C ALA A 335 -23.45 4.07 0.78
N GLY A 336 -22.18 4.47 0.76
CA GLY A 336 -21.70 5.85 0.83
C GLY A 336 -20.81 6.31 -0.32
N GLY A 337 -20.45 5.47 -1.30
CA GLY A 337 -19.56 5.86 -2.42
C GLY A 337 -18.06 5.74 -2.07
N PRO A 338 -17.19 6.63 -2.61
CA PRO A 338 -15.75 6.57 -2.37
C PRO A 338 -15.40 6.49 -0.91
N SER A 339 -14.49 5.59 -0.55
CA SER A 339 -14.16 5.33 0.84
C SER A 339 -12.74 4.81 1.04
N LEU A 340 -12.19 5.10 2.22
CA LEU A 340 -11.05 4.40 2.75
C LEU A 340 -11.57 3.14 3.46
N GLY A 341 -11.37 1.97 2.85
CA GLY A 341 -11.70 0.67 3.44
C GLY A 341 -10.71 0.29 4.52
N VAL A 342 -11.19 -0.38 5.56
CA VAL A 342 -10.35 -0.88 6.66
C VAL A 342 -10.63 -2.37 6.87
N ILE A 343 -9.59 -3.18 6.77
CA ILE A 343 -9.62 -4.63 7.01
C ILE A 343 -8.63 -4.95 8.14
N ASP A 344 -9.00 -5.82 9.05
CA ASP A 344 -8.09 -6.41 10.02
C ASP A 344 -7.38 -7.61 9.37
N ALA A 345 -6.08 -7.47 9.10
CA ALA A 345 -5.29 -8.49 8.43
C ALA A 345 -4.99 -9.71 9.33
N LEU A 346 -5.07 -9.57 10.64
CA LEU A 346 -4.84 -10.68 11.56
C LEU A 346 -6.01 -11.66 11.55
N THR A 347 -7.22 -11.11 11.64
CA THR A 347 -8.47 -11.91 11.70
C THR A 347 -9.11 -12.12 10.34
N ASN A 348 -8.62 -11.46 9.28
CA ASN A 348 -9.20 -11.42 7.94
C ASN A 348 -10.67 -10.95 8.00
N THR A 349 -10.95 -9.84 8.70
CA THR A 349 -12.31 -9.32 8.85
C THR A 349 -12.40 -7.87 8.38
N PHE A 350 -13.52 -7.54 7.73
CA PHE A 350 -13.87 -6.16 7.42
C PHE A 350 -14.16 -5.39 8.70
N VAL A 351 -13.60 -4.19 8.84
CA VAL A 351 -13.79 -3.32 10.01
C VAL A 351 -14.81 -2.23 9.69
N THR A 352 -14.51 -1.37 8.72
CA THR A 352 -15.37 -0.24 8.34
C THR A 352 -14.97 0.37 7.00
N ASN A 353 -15.82 1.24 6.47
CA ASN A 353 -15.51 2.19 5.41
C ASN A 353 -15.59 3.63 5.96
N ILE A 354 -14.57 4.43 5.70
CA ILE A 354 -14.52 5.84 6.06
C ILE A 354 -14.82 6.62 4.78
N PRO A 355 -15.88 7.44 4.73
CA PRO A 355 -16.19 8.22 3.53
C PRO A 355 -15.02 9.13 3.13
N THR A 356 -14.71 9.14 1.84
CA THR A 356 -13.69 9.99 1.22
C THR A 356 -14.26 10.70 -0.01
N ASP A 357 -13.43 11.04 -0.99
CA ASP A 357 -13.81 11.63 -2.27
C ASP A 357 -13.42 10.72 -3.44
N ALA A 358 -14.05 10.90 -4.60
CA ALA A 358 -13.80 10.12 -5.81
C ALA A 358 -12.36 10.23 -6.35
N SER A 359 -11.58 11.19 -5.89
CA SER A 359 -10.16 11.33 -6.22
C SER A 359 -9.24 10.47 -5.32
N ALA A 360 -9.74 9.95 -4.18
CA ALA A 360 -8.99 9.17 -3.23
C ALA A 360 -8.61 7.80 -3.81
N HIS A 361 -7.40 7.68 -4.37
CA HIS A 361 -6.88 6.41 -4.91
C HIS A 361 -5.52 6.02 -4.32
N SER A 362 -4.95 6.87 -3.47
CA SER A 362 -3.67 6.64 -2.80
C SER A 362 -3.84 6.69 -1.28
N VAL A 363 -3.07 5.89 -0.56
CA VAL A 363 -3.07 5.83 0.91
C VAL A 363 -1.72 5.37 1.42
N ALA A 364 -1.26 6.00 2.50
CA ALA A 364 -0.13 5.51 3.29
C ALA A 364 -0.40 5.73 4.78
N ALA A 365 0.12 4.89 5.66
CA ALA A 365 -0.11 4.99 7.10
C ALA A 365 1.19 4.90 7.90
N ASP A 366 1.29 5.74 8.92
CA ASP A 366 2.44 5.73 9.83
C ASP A 366 2.21 4.76 10.99
N ALA A 367 3.05 3.75 11.06
CA ALA A 367 2.98 2.71 12.09
C ALA A 367 3.22 3.24 13.51
N ARG A 368 3.91 4.37 13.66
CA ARG A 368 4.26 4.97 14.96
C ARG A 368 3.11 5.75 15.58
N THR A 369 2.35 6.48 14.75
CA THR A 369 1.26 7.35 15.20
C THR A 369 -0.12 6.79 14.91
N GLY A 370 -0.24 5.85 13.94
CA GLY A 370 -1.51 5.37 13.41
C GLY A 370 -2.22 6.39 12.52
N ASN A 371 -1.55 7.47 12.14
CA ASN A 371 -2.09 8.40 11.17
C ASN A 371 -2.12 7.80 9.77
N ILE A 372 -3.23 8.00 9.09
CA ILE A 372 -3.48 7.51 7.74
C ILE A 372 -3.62 8.73 6.84
N TYR A 373 -2.80 8.79 5.81
CA TYR A 373 -2.69 9.90 4.87
C TYR A 373 -3.39 9.52 3.57
N VAL A 374 -4.39 10.31 3.18
CA VAL A 374 -5.16 10.11 1.95
C VAL A 374 -5.17 11.41 1.16
N PRO A 375 -4.47 11.50 0.03
CA PRO A 375 -4.55 12.68 -0.82
C PRO A 375 -5.93 12.76 -1.49
N LEU A 376 -6.47 13.97 -1.51
CA LEU A 376 -7.79 14.31 -2.06
C LEU A 376 -7.66 15.47 -3.04
N GLY A 377 -8.35 15.38 -4.16
CA GLY A 377 -8.51 16.48 -5.09
C GLY A 377 -9.37 17.62 -4.51
N PRO A 378 -9.57 18.71 -5.28
CA PRO A 378 -10.36 19.84 -4.84
C PRO A 378 -11.81 19.47 -4.54
N ILE A 379 -12.27 19.76 -3.33
CA ILE A 379 -13.62 19.50 -2.83
C ILE A 379 -14.27 20.85 -2.47
N ALA A 380 -15.14 21.36 -3.33
CA ALA A 380 -15.75 22.68 -3.15
C ALA A 380 -16.59 22.81 -1.87
N SER A 381 -17.18 21.72 -1.39
CA SER A 381 -17.98 21.68 -0.17
C SER A 381 -17.16 21.51 1.12
N ASP A 382 -15.87 21.25 1.01
CA ASP A 382 -14.97 21.07 2.17
C ASP A 382 -13.99 22.25 2.28
N PRO A 383 -14.20 23.20 3.19
CA PRO A 383 -13.32 24.36 3.36
C PRO A 383 -11.86 24.03 3.62
N ALA A 384 -11.57 22.83 4.14
CA ALA A 384 -10.22 22.37 4.41
C ALA A 384 -9.56 21.68 3.20
N CYS A 385 -10.28 21.48 2.08
CA CYS A 385 -9.79 20.84 0.86
C CYS A 385 -10.25 21.50 -0.44
N THR A 386 -10.59 22.80 -0.43
CA THR A 386 -11.08 23.51 -1.63
C THR A 386 -10.08 23.51 -2.78
N ALA A 387 -8.79 23.46 -2.49
CA ALA A 387 -7.71 23.36 -3.48
C ALA A 387 -7.09 21.94 -3.53
N GLY A 388 -7.77 20.96 -2.96
CA GLY A 388 -7.19 19.66 -2.65
C GLY A 388 -6.37 19.69 -1.36
N CYS A 389 -6.13 18.54 -0.78
CA CYS A 389 -5.36 18.39 0.44
C CYS A 389 -4.90 16.94 0.65
N ILE A 390 -3.99 16.72 1.61
CA ILE A 390 -3.79 15.40 2.18
C ILE A 390 -4.64 15.32 3.46
N ALA A 391 -5.72 14.55 3.44
CA ALA A 391 -6.54 14.29 4.60
C ALA A 391 -5.82 13.31 5.53
N VAL A 392 -5.73 13.64 6.82
CA VAL A 392 -5.12 12.78 7.84
C VAL A 392 -6.22 12.21 8.72
N TYR A 393 -6.37 10.89 8.69
CA TYR A 393 -7.31 10.17 9.54
C TYR A 393 -6.59 9.46 10.66
N ASN A 394 -7.27 9.26 11.80
CA ASN A 394 -6.76 8.46 12.90
C ASN A 394 -7.94 7.76 13.61
N GLY A 395 -7.77 6.47 13.88
CA GLY A 395 -8.73 5.66 14.65
C GLY A 395 -8.41 5.52 16.13
N ARG A 396 -7.24 6.01 16.55
CA ARG A 396 -6.73 5.83 17.91
C ARG A 396 -7.13 7.00 18.83
N GLN A 397 -8.37 7.08 19.22
CA GLN A 397 -8.74 7.94 20.33
C GLN A 397 -8.55 7.14 21.64
N ASN A 398 -7.43 7.35 22.36
CA ASN A 398 -7.07 6.89 23.72
C ASN A 398 -6.26 5.58 23.91
N GLU A 399 -5.46 5.11 22.93
CA GLU A 399 -4.67 3.87 23.11
C GLU A 399 -3.17 4.05 23.40
N ASN A 400 -2.73 5.16 23.94
CA ASN A 400 -1.30 5.48 24.17
C ASN A 400 -0.51 4.52 25.11
N GLY A 401 -1.11 3.44 25.60
CA GLY A 401 -0.49 2.47 26.51
C GLY A 401 -0.30 1.05 25.98
N ILE A 402 -1.10 0.63 24.99
CA ILE A 402 -1.23 -0.80 24.61
C ILE A 402 -0.18 -1.22 23.59
N GLU A 403 0.25 -0.32 22.71
CA GLU A 403 1.11 -0.66 21.56
C GLU A 403 2.55 -1.00 21.91
N ARG A 404 3.15 -0.29 22.87
CA ARG A 404 4.52 -0.59 23.34
C ARG A 404 4.65 -1.99 23.93
N GLY A 405 3.55 -2.60 24.36
CA GLY A 405 3.52 -3.96 24.89
C GLY A 405 3.54 -5.04 23.80
N ILE A 406 2.95 -4.77 22.62
CA ILE A 406 2.90 -5.74 21.49
C ILE A 406 4.23 -5.79 20.77
N GLU A 407 4.86 -4.65 20.51
CA GLU A 407 6.18 -4.59 19.87
C GLU A 407 7.25 -5.25 20.73
N SER A 408 7.21 -5.05 22.05
CA SER A 408 8.10 -5.75 23.00
C SER A 408 7.89 -7.27 22.94
N PHE A 409 6.64 -7.73 22.94
CA PHE A 409 6.31 -9.15 22.92
C PHE A 409 6.66 -9.84 21.60
N LEU A 410 6.43 -9.19 20.45
CA LEU A 410 6.81 -9.75 19.15
C LEU A 410 8.33 -9.74 18.93
N SER A 411 9.02 -8.75 19.48
CA SER A 411 10.48 -8.71 19.54
C SER A 411 11.03 -9.85 20.38
N ASP A 412 10.41 -10.14 21.51
CA ASP A 412 10.83 -11.22 22.43
C ASP A 412 10.57 -12.62 21.83
N LEU A 413 9.49 -12.80 21.05
CA LEU A 413 9.22 -14.04 20.31
C LEU A 413 10.22 -14.28 19.17
N SER A 414 10.65 -13.22 18.47
CA SER A 414 11.63 -13.33 17.39
C SER A 414 13.06 -13.51 17.87
N ALA A 415 13.33 -13.24 19.16
CA ALA A 415 14.62 -13.45 19.79
C ALA A 415 14.73 -14.84 20.45
N ALA A 416 13.64 -15.60 20.52
CA ALA A 416 13.54 -16.93 21.12
C ALA A 416 13.54 -18.08 20.10
N GLU A 417 13.55 -17.76 18.79
CA GLU A 417 13.80 -18.67 17.66
C GLU A 417 15.25 -18.46 17.14
#